data_213ede77e973c582b5c593e74af35152
#
_entry.id   213ede77e973c582b5c593e74af35152
#
_cell.length_a   1.000
_cell.length_b   1.000
_cell.length_c   1.000
_cell.angle_alpha   90.00
_cell.angle_beta   90.00
_cell.angle_gamma   90.00
#
_symmetry.space_group_name_H-M   'P 1'
#
loop_
_entity.id
_entity.type
_entity.pdbx_description
1 polymer ?
#
loop_
_entity_poly.entity_id
_entity_poly.type
_entity_poly.pdbx_seq_one_letter_code
_entity_poly.pdbx_strand_id
1 'polypeptide(L)'
;MEPISPKHITVTDPFWAPRIRTVADIVLPYQWQVLHDQVPGAPKSSCIANFQKAAHAIAAAKAGGSRPTYPTDKWYYDDKNSQEKAFMGWVFQDSDLYKWLEAAAYAIPYGNRAYLTEKSREAVEIIAAAQEADGYLDTLYSINGLQNRFTNLKDYHELYCFGHLAQAACARWTMQGERDLLDIACRAADCICRTFGKGKRPGYPGHPLAELALVQLYEVTGKADYLQTADFFIRTRGTRPLFFDRERGVDTDGSDYIYNQAHCPLTAQTTAVGHAVRGVYLYAGAAAVAEHTGNRALQAACETLWQDLYRTKLYVTGALGQTAVGEAFGPAYYLPNDLAYGESCASAGLVFFAQRLYRCHPHAAYGAVAELALWNTVAGAMSADGCHFYYANPLEAEGVLNDTVPERKHQALRRQNWFDCACCPPNVARVTAGIGQYGFYADDSTLAIELPLGAQVDTPFGQLQIISALPESGDFTVKITRLKRPFILRLRLPDWCKCPTLDGQPVTAKDGYYVQQITAPTTLRFCFAPTVRLLYSDARVGANAGRVALSRGGLIYALETQGAPSIHALTLDSKSPIVYRDGCLLAAGTCLQGGDHLYTTAPPKAVPCTLRFIPFCRRLNGKEDQMAVWVRTTD
;
A
#
# COMPACT_ATOMS: atom_id res chain seq x y z
N MET A 1 10.91 -17.30 -8.20
CA MET A 1 10.39 -16.76 -9.50
C MET A 1 10.59 -15.25 -9.51
N GLU A 2 11.08 -14.68 -10.61
CA GLU A 2 11.35 -13.25 -10.73
C GLU A 2 10.15 -12.52 -11.37
N PRO A 3 9.82 -11.30 -10.95
CA PRO A 3 8.77 -10.51 -11.58
C PRO A 3 9.19 -10.15 -13.01
N ILE A 4 8.24 -10.19 -13.93
CA ILE A 4 8.43 -9.59 -15.27
C ILE A 4 8.58 -8.08 -15.08
N SER A 5 9.62 -7.52 -15.68
CA SER A 5 9.88 -6.07 -15.57
C SER A 5 8.66 -5.25 -16.03
N PRO A 6 8.21 -4.26 -15.27
CA PRO A 6 7.01 -3.46 -15.60
C PRO A 6 7.12 -2.73 -16.94
N LYS A 7 8.33 -2.47 -17.45
CA LYS A 7 8.53 -1.90 -18.80
C LYS A 7 8.05 -2.82 -19.95
N HIS A 8 7.89 -4.12 -19.66
CA HIS A 8 7.41 -5.14 -20.60
C HIS A 8 5.92 -5.45 -20.42
N ILE A 9 5.21 -4.68 -19.59
CA ILE A 9 3.82 -4.89 -19.27
C ILE A 9 3.03 -3.62 -19.58
N THR A 10 1.99 -3.75 -20.41
CA THR A 10 1.02 -2.68 -20.63
C THR A 10 -0.34 -3.18 -20.16
N VAL A 11 -0.85 -2.61 -19.06
CA VAL A 11 -2.17 -2.93 -18.50
C VAL A 11 -3.26 -2.34 -19.38
N THR A 12 -4.25 -3.15 -19.75
CA THR A 12 -5.29 -2.77 -20.73
C THR A 12 -6.71 -3.08 -20.25
N ASP A 13 -6.89 -3.67 -19.06
CA ASP A 13 -8.21 -4.04 -18.57
C ASP A 13 -9.10 -2.83 -18.22
N PRO A 14 -10.45 -3.01 -18.22
CA PRO A 14 -11.39 -1.92 -18.02
C PRO A 14 -11.41 -1.38 -16.58
N PHE A 15 -10.86 -2.10 -15.62
CA PHE A 15 -10.84 -1.67 -14.21
C PHE A 15 -9.59 -0.84 -13.90
N TRP A 16 -8.39 -1.31 -14.28
CA TRP A 16 -7.12 -0.67 -13.90
C TRP A 16 -6.61 0.34 -14.92
N ALA A 17 -6.73 0.10 -16.22
CA ALA A 17 -6.19 1.01 -17.23
C ALA A 17 -6.77 2.45 -17.11
N PRO A 18 -8.08 2.65 -16.88
CA PRO A 18 -8.61 3.99 -16.63
C PRO A 18 -8.02 4.63 -15.35
N ARG A 19 -7.82 3.87 -14.27
CA ARG A 19 -7.23 4.38 -13.02
C ARG A 19 -5.78 4.81 -13.20
N ILE A 20 -4.99 4.04 -13.95
CA ILE A 20 -3.61 4.41 -14.27
C ILE A 20 -3.58 5.69 -15.11
N ARG A 21 -4.49 5.84 -16.06
CA ARG A 21 -4.63 7.10 -16.82
C ARG A 21 -5.03 8.28 -15.93
N THR A 22 -5.96 8.07 -15.00
CA THR A 22 -6.31 9.10 -14.02
C THR A 22 -5.08 9.52 -13.19
N VAL A 23 -4.22 8.55 -12.81
CA VAL A 23 -2.96 8.87 -12.13
C VAL A 23 -2.07 9.73 -13.03
N ALA A 24 -1.88 9.35 -14.29
CA ALA A 24 -1.02 10.08 -15.22
C ALA A 24 -1.55 11.49 -15.55
N ASP A 25 -2.84 11.60 -15.83
CA ASP A 25 -3.43 12.81 -16.44
C ASP A 25 -3.95 13.80 -15.39
N ILE A 26 -4.28 13.33 -14.17
CA ILE A 26 -4.93 14.17 -13.15
C ILE A 26 -4.18 14.13 -11.82
N VAL A 27 -3.97 12.93 -11.24
CA VAL A 27 -3.41 12.80 -9.87
C VAL A 27 -2.02 13.40 -9.77
N LEU A 28 -1.12 13.04 -10.68
CA LEU A 28 0.26 13.51 -10.64
C LEU A 28 0.39 15.02 -10.91
N PRO A 29 -0.32 15.62 -11.89
CA PRO A 29 -0.39 17.07 -12.01
C PRO A 29 -0.95 17.76 -10.77
N TYR A 30 -2.02 17.21 -10.17
CA TYR A 30 -2.60 17.74 -8.93
C TYR A 30 -1.61 17.67 -7.76
N GLN A 31 -1.00 16.51 -7.54
CA GLN A 31 -0.01 16.34 -6.47
C GLN A 31 1.21 17.23 -6.67
N TRP A 32 1.65 17.46 -7.91
CA TRP A 32 2.73 18.40 -8.20
C TRP A 32 2.42 19.82 -7.70
N GLN A 33 1.17 20.29 -7.92
CA GLN A 33 0.72 21.59 -7.42
C GLN A 33 0.65 21.60 -5.89
N VAL A 34 0.20 20.52 -5.26
CA VAL A 34 0.16 20.40 -3.79
C VAL A 34 1.57 20.45 -3.20
N LEU A 35 2.54 19.73 -3.78
CA LEU A 35 3.94 19.72 -3.32
C LEU A 35 4.59 21.13 -3.42
N HIS A 36 4.03 22.02 -4.26
CA HIS A 36 4.41 23.42 -4.39
C HIS A 36 3.52 24.37 -3.59
N ASP A 37 2.63 23.86 -2.72
CA ASP A 37 1.70 24.66 -1.91
C ASP A 37 0.75 25.56 -2.74
N GLN A 38 0.38 25.12 -3.96
CA GLN A 38 -0.38 25.91 -4.94
C GLN A 38 -1.88 25.55 -4.99
N VAL A 39 -2.33 24.57 -4.22
CA VAL A 39 -3.74 24.15 -4.21
C VAL A 39 -4.50 24.88 -3.10
N PRO A 40 -5.49 25.76 -3.44
CA PRO A 40 -6.28 26.45 -2.43
C PRO A 40 -7.06 25.48 -1.54
N GLY A 41 -7.04 25.70 -0.23
CA GLY A 41 -7.78 24.89 0.75
C GLY A 41 -7.17 23.51 1.04
N ALA A 42 -6.05 23.14 0.41
CA ALA A 42 -5.28 21.99 0.81
C ALA A 42 -4.30 22.35 1.95
N PRO A 43 -4.05 21.47 2.91
CA PRO A 43 -2.94 21.60 3.85
C PRO A 43 -1.62 21.80 3.10
N LYS A 44 -0.73 22.63 3.62
CA LYS A 44 0.57 22.90 2.99
C LYS A 44 1.49 21.69 3.11
N SER A 45 2.15 21.34 2.00
CA SER A 45 3.16 20.29 1.93
C SER A 45 4.54 20.78 2.37
N SER A 46 4.94 21.98 1.96
CA SER A 46 6.29 22.52 2.11
C SER A 46 7.42 21.64 1.54
N CYS A 47 7.11 20.55 0.85
CA CYS A 47 8.08 19.56 0.38
C CYS A 47 9.12 20.21 -0.55
N ILE A 48 8.69 20.85 -1.63
CA ILE A 48 9.60 21.48 -2.59
C ILE A 48 10.35 22.64 -1.95
N ALA A 49 9.69 23.43 -1.09
CA ALA A 49 10.33 24.53 -0.38
C ALA A 49 11.48 24.03 0.52
N ASN A 50 11.34 22.88 1.18
CA ASN A 50 12.39 22.27 1.99
C ASN A 50 13.60 21.85 1.12
N PHE A 51 13.38 21.22 -0.03
CA PHE A 51 14.48 20.91 -0.96
C PHE A 51 15.24 22.17 -1.42
N GLN A 52 14.52 23.24 -1.74
CA GLN A 52 15.12 24.52 -2.14
C GLN A 52 15.93 25.15 -1.00
N LYS A 53 15.41 25.12 0.24
CA LYS A 53 16.12 25.62 1.42
C LYS A 53 17.39 24.80 1.70
N ALA A 54 17.33 23.47 1.58
CA ALA A 54 18.49 22.60 1.73
C ALA A 54 19.56 22.91 0.68
N ALA A 55 19.15 23.08 -0.59
CA ALA A 55 20.06 23.45 -1.67
C ALA A 55 20.75 24.80 -1.42
N HIS A 56 20.01 25.81 -0.94
CA HIS A 56 20.56 27.11 -0.56
C HIS A 56 21.55 26.98 0.61
N ALA A 57 21.25 26.19 1.65
CA ALA A 57 22.15 25.97 2.78
C ALA A 57 23.47 25.29 2.34
N ILE A 58 23.37 24.32 1.43
CA ILE A 58 24.54 23.63 0.85
C ILE A 58 25.39 24.60 0.02
N ALA A 59 24.77 25.40 -0.85
CA ALA A 59 25.46 26.37 -1.68
C ALA A 59 26.16 27.44 -0.83
N ALA A 60 25.51 27.97 0.21
CA ALA A 60 26.10 28.93 1.14
C ALA A 60 27.31 28.33 1.87
N ALA A 61 27.24 27.10 2.34
CA ALA A 61 28.37 26.41 2.98
C ALA A 61 29.56 26.21 2.02
N LYS A 62 29.29 25.83 0.76
CA LYS A 62 30.34 25.71 -0.28
C LYS A 62 31.03 27.03 -0.58
N ALA A 63 30.33 28.16 -0.45
CA ALA A 63 30.89 29.51 -0.60
C ALA A 63 31.62 30.04 0.65
N GLY A 64 31.82 29.19 1.68
CA GLY A 64 32.52 29.58 2.92
C GLY A 64 31.62 30.22 3.98
N GLY A 65 30.30 30.24 3.78
CA GLY A 65 29.32 30.70 4.78
C GLY A 65 29.08 29.66 5.88
N SER A 66 28.56 30.11 7.03
CA SER A 66 28.11 29.23 8.09
C SER A 66 26.69 28.71 7.77
N ARG A 67 26.43 27.43 8.08
CA ARG A 67 25.06 26.92 8.09
C ARG A 67 24.30 27.41 9.31
N PRO A 68 23.06 27.85 9.18
CA PRO A 68 22.22 28.09 10.34
C PRO A 68 21.95 26.77 11.04
N THR A 69 21.78 26.83 12.37
CA THR A 69 21.35 25.69 13.18
C THR A 69 20.00 26.05 13.81
N TYR A 70 19.01 25.22 13.59
CA TYR A 70 17.67 25.37 14.19
C TYR A 70 17.42 24.19 15.13
N PRO A 71 16.54 24.35 16.15
CA PRO A 71 16.11 23.23 16.98
C PRO A 71 15.53 22.09 16.14
N THR A 72 15.99 20.85 16.40
CA THR A 72 15.48 19.65 15.72
C THR A 72 14.39 18.95 16.52
N ASP A 73 14.09 19.42 17.72
CA ASP A 73 13.10 18.89 18.65
C ASP A 73 11.65 19.35 18.38
N LYS A 74 11.46 20.28 17.44
CA LYS A 74 10.13 20.76 17.05
C LYS A 74 9.72 20.17 15.71
N TRP A 75 8.81 19.23 15.76
CA TRP A 75 8.28 18.41 14.68
C TRP A 75 7.12 19.05 13.92
N TYR A 76 6.70 20.27 14.28
CA TYR A 76 5.40 20.76 13.89
C TYR A 76 5.48 21.84 12.86
N TYR A 77 4.56 21.74 11.92
CA TYR A 77 4.03 22.86 11.19
C TYR A 77 3.43 23.85 12.20
N ASP A 78 4.20 24.82 12.69
CA ASP A 78 3.72 25.92 13.49
C ASP A 78 3.82 27.20 12.68
N ASP A 79 2.70 27.55 12.02
CA ASP A 79 2.55 28.80 11.26
C ASP A 79 2.85 30.05 12.11
N LYS A 80 2.76 29.94 13.42
CA LYS A 80 2.94 31.07 14.35
C LYS A 80 4.37 31.27 14.83
N ASN A 81 5.21 30.23 14.74
CA ASN A 81 6.60 30.23 15.24
C ASN A 81 7.63 29.77 14.20
N SER A 82 7.24 29.55 12.94
CA SER A 82 8.17 29.10 11.92
C SER A 82 9.14 30.23 11.60
N GLN A 83 10.42 29.99 11.90
CA GLN A 83 11.45 30.78 11.25
C GLN A 83 11.42 30.43 9.76
N GLU A 84 11.13 31.39 8.91
CA GLU A 84 10.94 31.25 7.46
C GLU A 84 12.03 30.40 6.77
N LYS A 85 13.22 30.33 7.37
CA LYS A 85 14.39 29.60 6.87
C LYS A 85 14.54 28.18 7.43
N ALA A 86 13.78 27.79 8.47
CA ALA A 86 13.84 26.45 9.06
C ALA A 86 13.07 25.43 8.21
N PHE A 87 13.29 24.13 8.48
CA PHE A 87 12.50 23.03 7.92
C PHE A 87 11.04 23.17 8.35
N MET A 88 10.12 22.82 7.46
CA MET A 88 8.67 22.88 7.69
C MET A 88 8.00 21.56 7.34
N GLY A 89 6.98 21.19 8.12
CA GLY A 89 6.21 19.98 7.93
C GLY A 89 6.74 18.78 8.74
N TRP A 90 6.35 17.60 8.32
CA TRP A 90 6.73 16.34 8.98
C TRP A 90 8.15 15.91 8.59
N VAL A 91 8.84 15.23 9.51
CA VAL A 91 10.23 14.74 9.35
C VAL A 91 10.42 13.78 8.15
N PHE A 92 9.36 13.32 7.53
CA PHE A 92 9.37 12.45 6.35
C PHE A 92 8.91 13.15 5.06
N GLN A 93 8.81 14.47 5.06
CA GLN A 93 8.21 15.26 3.96
C GLN A 93 8.91 15.01 2.62
N ASP A 94 10.22 14.77 2.61
CA ASP A 94 10.99 14.44 1.41
C ASP A 94 10.42 13.24 0.64
N SER A 95 9.84 12.28 1.37
CA SER A 95 9.31 11.05 0.79
C SER A 95 8.15 11.28 -0.18
N ASP A 96 7.43 12.41 -0.07
CA ASP A 96 6.28 12.70 -0.93
C ASP A 96 6.72 12.98 -2.37
N LEU A 97 7.83 13.71 -2.56
CA LEU A 97 8.42 13.93 -3.87
C LEU A 97 8.98 12.63 -4.48
N TYR A 98 9.60 11.78 -3.65
CA TYR A 98 10.14 10.51 -4.12
C TYR A 98 9.03 9.55 -4.57
N LYS A 99 7.94 9.43 -3.81
CA LYS A 99 6.76 8.64 -4.19
C LYS A 99 6.10 9.18 -5.46
N TRP A 100 6.04 10.50 -5.60
CA TRP A 100 5.55 11.15 -6.81
C TRP A 100 6.38 10.75 -8.04
N LEU A 101 7.72 10.77 -7.93
CA LEU A 101 8.64 10.33 -9.00
C LEU A 101 8.48 8.87 -9.35
N GLU A 102 8.31 8.00 -8.35
CA GLU A 102 8.06 6.58 -8.59
C GLU A 102 6.74 6.37 -9.35
N ALA A 103 5.67 7.06 -8.93
CA ALA A 103 4.39 7.01 -9.63
C ALA A 103 4.50 7.54 -11.07
N ALA A 104 5.22 8.64 -11.28
CA ALA A 104 5.46 9.23 -12.60
C ALA A 104 6.21 8.25 -13.51
N ALA A 105 7.23 7.54 -12.98
CA ALA A 105 7.97 6.56 -13.74
C ALA A 105 7.07 5.46 -14.34
N TYR A 106 6.11 4.96 -13.57
CA TYR A 106 5.15 3.95 -14.03
C TYR A 106 4.02 4.54 -14.89
N ALA A 107 3.61 5.79 -14.65
CA ALA A 107 2.46 6.41 -15.32
C ALA A 107 2.76 6.97 -16.72
N ILE A 108 3.98 7.42 -16.99
CA ILE A 108 4.42 8.00 -18.27
C ILE A 108 3.99 7.21 -19.51
N PRO A 109 4.00 5.87 -19.54
CA PRO A 109 3.55 5.13 -20.72
C PRO A 109 2.04 5.24 -20.99
N TYR A 110 1.23 5.67 -20.01
CA TYR A 110 -0.23 5.65 -20.06
C TYR A 110 -0.90 7.00 -20.35
N GLY A 111 -0.22 8.12 -20.09
CA GLY A 111 -0.78 9.45 -20.34
C GLY A 111 0.17 10.57 -19.97
N ASN A 112 -0.18 11.80 -20.37
CA ASN A 112 0.48 13.09 -20.05
C ASN A 112 2.02 13.07 -20.13
N ARG A 113 2.56 12.29 -21.08
CA ARG A 113 3.99 11.95 -21.19
C ARG A 113 4.92 13.17 -21.17
N ALA A 114 4.60 14.20 -21.95
CA ALA A 114 5.46 15.39 -22.07
C ALA A 114 5.59 16.10 -20.72
N TYR A 115 4.47 16.37 -20.06
CA TYR A 115 4.41 17.02 -18.75
C TYR A 115 5.13 16.21 -17.68
N LEU A 116 4.81 14.91 -17.56
CA LEU A 116 5.41 14.04 -16.53
C LEU A 116 6.93 13.87 -16.74
N THR A 117 7.40 13.82 -18.00
CA THR A 117 8.83 13.75 -18.28
C THR A 117 9.54 15.06 -17.89
N GLU A 118 8.95 16.23 -18.23
CA GLU A 118 9.49 17.53 -17.85
C GLU A 118 9.55 17.69 -16.32
N LYS A 119 8.44 17.42 -15.62
CA LYS A 119 8.37 17.56 -14.17
C LYS A 119 9.23 16.54 -13.43
N SER A 120 9.39 15.33 -13.97
CA SER A 120 10.33 14.36 -13.41
C SER A 120 11.78 14.83 -13.49
N ARG A 121 12.17 15.51 -14.58
CA ARG A 121 13.51 16.10 -14.70
C ARG A 121 13.70 17.23 -13.70
N GLU A 122 12.74 18.17 -13.62
CA GLU A 122 12.73 19.25 -12.64
C GLU A 122 12.86 18.70 -11.19
N ALA A 123 12.10 17.66 -10.84
CA ALA A 123 12.19 17.02 -9.53
C ALA A 123 13.59 16.44 -9.25
N VAL A 124 14.20 15.78 -10.25
CA VAL A 124 15.55 15.22 -10.09
C VAL A 124 16.59 16.33 -9.91
N GLU A 125 16.46 17.45 -10.62
CA GLU A 125 17.35 18.62 -10.46
C GLU A 125 17.23 19.22 -9.05
N ILE A 126 16.00 19.36 -8.53
CA ILE A 126 15.71 19.84 -7.17
C ILE A 126 16.36 18.91 -6.13
N ILE A 127 16.20 17.60 -6.27
CA ILE A 127 16.80 16.59 -5.38
C ILE A 127 18.32 16.62 -5.45
N ALA A 128 18.89 16.69 -6.65
CA ALA A 128 20.34 16.74 -6.86
C ALA A 128 20.99 17.94 -6.17
N ALA A 129 20.33 19.10 -6.23
CA ALA A 129 20.80 20.32 -5.59
C ALA A 129 20.82 20.24 -4.06
N ALA A 130 19.95 19.41 -3.47
CA ALA A 130 19.84 19.21 -2.02
C ALA A 130 20.72 18.04 -1.49
N GLN A 131 21.51 17.36 -2.34
CA GLN A 131 22.41 16.30 -1.90
C GLN A 131 23.75 16.83 -1.43
N GLU A 132 24.20 16.41 -0.24
CA GLU A 132 25.50 16.75 0.32
C GLU A 132 26.66 16.12 -0.47
N ALA A 133 27.85 16.70 -0.33
CA ALA A 133 29.05 16.24 -1.05
C ALA A 133 29.44 14.78 -0.74
N ASP A 134 29.16 14.30 0.48
CA ASP A 134 29.41 12.93 0.90
C ASP A 134 28.29 11.95 0.51
N GLY A 135 27.27 12.44 -0.21
CA GLY A 135 26.11 11.67 -0.68
C GLY A 135 24.91 11.70 0.27
N TYR A 136 25.03 12.24 1.49
CA TYR A 136 23.91 12.35 2.40
C TYR A 136 22.76 13.17 1.78
N LEU A 137 21.50 12.76 2.06
CA LEU A 137 20.34 13.46 1.54
C LEU A 137 19.17 13.29 2.52
N ASP A 138 18.83 14.36 3.21
CA ASP A 138 17.64 14.54 4.03
C ASP A 138 17.51 16.03 4.31
N THR A 139 16.41 16.66 3.90
CA THR A 139 16.29 18.12 3.95
C THR A 139 16.18 18.65 5.37
N LEU A 140 15.59 17.90 6.31
CA LEU A 140 15.50 18.31 7.71
C LEU A 140 16.88 18.62 8.29
N TYR A 141 17.82 17.68 8.18
CA TYR A 141 19.13 17.86 8.76
C TYR A 141 20.04 18.77 7.94
N SER A 142 19.88 18.77 6.61
CA SER A 142 20.62 19.74 5.77
C SER A 142 20.23 21.20 6.07
N ILE A 143 18.97 21.44 6.51
CA ILE A 143 18.49 22.77 6.89
C ILE A 143 18.78 23.06 8.37
N ASN A 144 18.38 22.16 9.28
CA ASN A 144 18.33 22.45 10.72
C ASN A 144 19.62 22.10 11.46
N GLY A 145 20.55 21.36 10.86
CA GLY A 145 21.81 21.01 11.49
C GLY A 145 22.36 19.67 11.07
N LEU A 146 23.17 19.66 10.04
CA LEU A 146 23.77 18.45 9.45
C LEU A 146 24.58 17.59 10.44
N GLN A 147 25.14 18.20 11.50
CA GLN A 147 25.87 17.50 12.57
C GLN A 147 24.98 16.52 13.36
N ASN A 148 23.65 16.70 13.32
CA ASN A 148 22.68 15.86 14.02
C ASN A 148 22.17 14.69 13.17
N ARG A 149 22.67 14.51 11.93
CA ARG A 149 22.26 13.40 11.07
C ARG A 149 22.47 12.04 11.73
N PHE A 150 21.53 11.15 11.58
CA PHE A 150 21.50 9.80 12.15
C PHE A 150 21.47 9.74 13.68
N THR A 151 21.18 10.83 14.40
CA THR A 151 21.19 10.83 15.87
C THR A 151 19.87 10.42 16.49
N ASN A 152 18.77 10.43 15.73
CA ASN A 152 17.46 9.99 16.19
C ASN A 152 16.79 9.09 15.12
N LEU A 153 17.31 7.87 14.97
CA LEU A 153 16.76 6.92 13.99
C LEU A 153 15.40 6.35 14.42
N LYS A 154 15.13 6.31 15.75
CA LYS A 154 13.86 5.81 16.28
C LYS A 154 12.67 6.61 15.76
N ASP A 155 12.76 7.92 15.84
CA ASP A 155 11.63 8.81 15.63
C ASP A 155 11.73 9.60 14.31
N TYR A 156 12.93 9.94 13.86
CA TYR A 156 13.15 10.66 12.61
C TYR A 156 13.32 9.70 11.43
N HIS A 157 12.90 10.15 10.25
CA HIS A 157 12.60 9.28 9.13
C HIS A 157 13.67 9.31 8.02
N GLU A 158 14.93 9.63 8.34
CA GLU A 158 16.01 9.74 7.34
C GLU A 158 16.14 8.49 6.47
N LEU A 159 16.17 7.29 7.12
CA LEU A 159 16.30 6.03 6.40
C LEU A 159 15.01 5.61 5.67
N TYR A 160 13.84 6.07 6.13
CA TYR A 160 12.57 5.92 5.42
C TYR A 160 12.53 6.79 4.16
N CYS A 161 12.93 8.06 4.26
CA CYS A 161 13.03 8.97 3.11
C CYS A 161 14.01 8.42 2.07
N PHE A 162 15.20 7.95 2.50
CA PHE A 162 16.13 7.24 1.63
C PHE A 162 15.48 6.03 0.95
N GLY A 163 14.67 5.26 1.68
CA GLY A 163 13.96 4.11 1.12
C GLY A 163 13.10 4.48 -0.08
N HIS A 164 12.32 5.57 0.02
CA HIS A 164 11.49 6.05 -1.09
C HIS A 164 12.32 6.65 -2.23
N LEU A 165 13.41 7.35 -1.94
CA LEU A 165 14.36 7.81 -2.97
C LEU A 165 14.89 6.63 -3.79
N ALA A 166 15.34 5.57 -3.13
CA ALA A 166 15.89 4.39 -3.78
C ALA A 166 14.84 3.65 -4.62
N GLN A 167 13.61 3.51 -4.13
CA GLN A 167 12.51 2.91 -4.89
C GLN A 167 12.16 3.72 -6.14
N ALA A 168 12.05 5.04 -6.01
CA ALA A 168 11.83 5.94 -7.15
C ALA A 168 12.95 5.84 -8.20
N ALA A 169 14.19 5.77 -7.74
CA ALA A 169 15.37 5.62 -8.60
C ALA A 169 15.38 4.29 -9.37
N CYS A 170 15.06 3.19 -8.68
CA CYS A 170 14.91 1.88 -9.31
C CYS A 170 13.78 1.86 -10.33
N ALA A 171 12.63 2.48 -10.02
CA ALA A 171 11.51 2.59 -10.94
C ALA A 171 11.87 3.39 -12.19
N ARG A 172 12.49 4.57 -12.04
CA ARG A 172 12.90 5.42 -13.14
C ARG A 172 13.94 4.73 -14.04
N TRP A 173 14.94 4.08 -13.45
CA TRP A 173 15.90 3.27 -14.17
C TRP A 173 15.22 2.14 -14.96
N THR A 174 14.33 1.41 -14.30
CA THR A 174 13.65 0.26 -14.93
C THR A 174 12.77 0.68 -16.09
N MET A 175 12.01 1.79 -15.94
CA MET A 175 11.04 2.23 -16.94
C MET A 175 11.63 3.06 -18.06
N GLN A 176 12.57 3.98 -17.75
CA GLN A 176 13.13 4.92 -18.73
C GLN A 176 14.60 4.62 -19.10
N GLY A 177 15.34 3.86 -18.30
CA GLY A 177 16.78 3.64 -18.48
C GLY A 177 17.64 4.86 -18.10
N GLU A 178 17.07 5.83 -17.37
CA GLU A 178 17.77 7.06 -16.97
C GLU A 178 18.48 6.87 -15.63
N ARG A 179 19.78 7.20 -15.59
CA ARG A 179 20.64 6.98 -14.40
C ARG A 179 20.68 8.14 -13.42
N ASP A 180 20.17 9.30 -13.80
CA ASP A 180 20.27 10.54 -13.04
C ASP A 180 19.86 10.38 -11.56
N LEU A 181 18.63 9.91 -11.30
CA LEU A 181 18.14 9.64 -9.95
C LEU A 181 18.80 8.41 -9.32
N LEU A 182 19.15 7.39 -10.12
CA LEU A 182 19.84 6.19 -9.62
C LEU A 182 21.22 6.54 -9.05
N ASP A 183 21.97 7.42 -9.72
CA ASP A 183 23.29 7.86 -9.25
C ASP A 183 23.18 8.67 -7.94
N ILE A 184 22.13 9.49 -7.78
CA ILE A 184 21.83 10.19 -6.51
C ILE A 184 21.53 9.17 -5.40
N ALA A 185 20.64 8.21 -5.66
CA ALA A 185 20.27 7.19 -4.69
C ALA A 185 21.47 6.29 -4.31
N CYS A 186 22.32 5.94 -5.27
CA CYS A 186 23.53 5.18 -5.00
C CYS A 186 24.51 5.96 -4.10
N ARG A 187 24.72 7.26 -4.32
CA ARG A 187 25.55 8.08 -3.43
C ARG A 187 24.99 8.13 -2.00
N ALA A 188 23.64 8.25 -1.87
CA ALA A 188 22.98 8.22 -0.57
C ALA A 188 23.12 6.83 0.11
N ALA A 189 22.92 5.74 -0.64
CA ALA A 189 23.13 4.38 -0.16
C ALA A 189 24.59 4.15 0.28
N ASP A 190 25.56 4.66 -0.47
CA ASP A 190 26.98 4.57 -0.13
C ASP A 190 27.30 5.32 1.17
N CYS A 191 26.69 6.49 1.41
CA CYS A 191 26.79 7.20 2.67
C CYS A 191 26.26 6.36 3.84
N ILE A 192 25.09 5.73 3.67
CA ILE A 192 24.49 4.84 4.66
C ILE A 192 25.38 3.61 4.91
N CYS A 193 25.85 2.94 3.86
CA CYS A 193 26.71 1.77 3.97
C CYS A 193 28.07 2.07 4.59
N ARG A 194 28.62 3.28 4.41
CA ARG A 194 29.83 3.72 5.14
C ARG A 194 29.56 3.93 6.61
N THR A 195 28.37 4.39 6.97
CA THR A 195 27.98 4.72 8.34
C THR A 195 27.60 3.49 9.15
N PHE A 196 26.76 2.62 8.61
CA PHE A 196 26.16 1.47 9.33
C PHE A 196 26.74 0.15 8.85
N GLY A 197 26.81 -0.84 9.76
CA GLY A 197 27.28 -2.19 9.43
C GLY A 197 28.06 -2.84 10.56
N LYS A 198 28.50 -4.07 10.33
CA LYS A 198 29.37 -4.79 11.29
C LYS A 198 30.69 -4.04 11.50
N GLY A 199 31.01 -3.72 12.75
CA GLY A 199 32.23 -2.94 13.10
C GLY A 199 32.11 -1.44 12.79
N LYS A 200 30.97 -0.95 12.37
CA LYS A 200 30.63 0.45 12.16
C LYS A 200 29.61 0.92 13.20
N ARG A 201 28.97 2.06 12.96
CA ARG A 201 27.92 2.57 13.84
C ARG A 201 26.76 1.54 13.93
N PRO A 202 26.27 1.20 15.14
CA PRO A 202 25.05 0.45 15.31
C PRO A 202 23.84 1.32 14.89
N GLY A 203 22.75 0.68 14.50
CA GLY A 203 21.49 1.36 14.16
C GLY A 203 20.66 0.59 13.17
N TYR A 204 19.39 0.98 13.07
CA TYR A 204 18.42 0.54 12.08
C TYR A 204 17.27 1.55 12.01
N PRO A 205 16.51 1.62 10.88
CA PRO A 205 15.42 2.61 10.75
C PRO A 205 14.33 2.43 11.81
N GLY A 206 13.89 3.50 12.44
CA GLY A 206 12.69 3.48 13.28
C GLY A 206 11.44 3.21 12.47
N HIS A 207 11.32 3.82 11.28
CA HIS A 207 10.35 3.43 10.26
C HIS A 207 11.07 2.63 9.18
N PRO A 208 10.81 1.31 9.06
CA PRO A 208 11.40 0.47 8.02
C PRO A 208 10.99 0.92 6.62
N LEU A 209 11.88 0.79 5.69
CA LEU A 209 11.77 0.76 4.23
C LEU A 209 13.17 0.66 3.61
N ALA A 210 14.19 1.23 4.27
CA ALA A 210 15.56 1.16 3.78
C ALA A 210 16.02 -0.27 3.52
N GLU A 211 15.56 -1.22 4.31
CA GLU A 211 15.89 -2.65 4.16
C GLU A 211 15.43 -3.18 2.80
N LEU A 212 14.17 -2.96 2.44
CA LEU A 212 13.63 -3.35 1.14
C LEU A 212 14.30 -2.59 -0.01
N ALA A 213 14.48 -1.29 0.15
CA ALA A 213 15.02 -0.42 -0.88
C ALA A 213 16.50 -0.69 -1.18
N LEU A 214 17.30 -1.02 -0.17
CA LEU A 214 18.69 -1.46 -0.34
C LEU A 214 18.77 -2.78 -1.11
N VAL A 215 17.86 -3.73 -0.86
CA VAL A 215 17.78 -4.96 -1.65
C VAL A 215 17.42 -4.64 -3.11
N GLN A 216 16.47 -3.74 -3.35
CA GLN A 216 16.12 -3.33 -4.73
C GLN A 216 17.28 -2.62 -5.45
N LEU A 217 18.06 -1.78 -4.75
CA LEU A 217 19.29 -1.22 -5.31
C LEU A 217 20.34 -2.30 -5.60
N TYR A 218 20.46 -3.32 -4.74
CA TYR A 218 21.31 -4.48 -5.01
C TYR A 218 20.85 -5.23 -6.27
N GLU A 219 19.55 -5.47 -6.42
CA GLU A 219 18.96 -6.13 -7.62
C GLU A 219 19.27 -5.37 -8.91
N VAL A 220 19.31 -4.02 -8.85
CA VAL A 220 19.57 -3.16 -10.01
C VAL A 220 21.08 -2.99 -10.31
N THR A 221 21.91 -2.89 -9.24
CA THR A 221 23.33 -2.49 -9.38
C THR A 221 24.32 -3.63 -9.21
N GLY A 222 23.92 -4.74 -8.58
CA GLY A 222 24.79 -5.84 -8.18
C GLY A 222 25.73 -5.52 -6.98
N LYS A 223 25.61 -4.33 -6.35
CA LYS A 223 26.53 -3.89 -5.30
C LYS A 223 26.22 -4.58 -3.96
N ALA A 224 27.07 -5.52 -3.56
CA ALA A 224 26.88 -6.39 -2.40
C ALA A 224 26.73 -5.65 -1.06
N ASP A 225 27.35 -4.47 -0.91
CA ASP A 225 27.27 -3.65 0.29
C ASP A 225 25.82 -3.27 0.65
N TYR A 226 24.96 -3.08 -0.35
CA TYR A 226 23.57 -2.74 -0.16
C TYR A 226 22.81 -3.89 0.51
N LEU A 227 22.95 -5.12 -0.02
CA LEU A 227 22.35 -6.31 0.60
C LEU A 227 22.91 -6.57 2.00
N GLN A 228 24.22 -6.40 2.21
CA GLN A 228 24.86 -6.57 3.52
C GLN A 228 24.34 -5.57 4.56
N THR A 229 24.10 -4.32 4.16
CA THR A 229 23.57 -3.29 5.06
C THR A 229 22.10 -3.55 5.37
N ALA A 230 21.29 -4.00 4.38
CA ALA A 230 19.91 -4.42 4.62
C ALA A 230 19.84 -5.60 5.61
N ASP A 231 20.66 -6.64 5.42
CA ASP A 231 20.76 -7.79 6.33
C ASP A 231 21.21 -7.36 7.74
N PHE A 232 22.16 -6.42 7.82
CA PHE A 232 22.60 -5.85 9.11
C PHE A 232 21.43 -5.17 9.84
N PHE A 233 20.63 -4.34 9.18
CA PHE A 233 19.49 -3.68 9.80
C PHE A 233 18.45 -4.69 10.30
N ILE A 234 18.14 -5.72 9.51
CA ILE A 234 17.21 -6.77 9.93
C ILE A 234 17.73 -7.56 11.13
N ARG A 235 19.00 -8.01 11.09
CA ARG A 235 19.57 -8.85 12.16
C ARG A 235 19.79 -8.12 13.46
N THR A 236 20.08 -6.82 13.42
CA THR A 236 20.34 -6.03 14.64
C THR A 236 19.07 -5.51 15.30
N ARG A 237 17.96 -5.44 14.56
CA ARG A 237 16.67 -5.00 15.09
C ARG A 237 16.21 -5.91 16.24
N GLY A 238 15.93 -5.31 17.39
CA GLY A 238 15.45 -6.01 18.59
C GLY A 238 16.47 -6.89 19.28
N THR A 239 17.76 -6.89 18.86
CA THR A 239 18.82 -7.58 19.58
C THR A 239 19.28 -6.77 20.79
N ARG A 240 19.66 -7.46 21.90
CA ARG A 240 20.16 -6.80 23.10
C ARG A 240 21.69 -6.61 23.04
N PRO A 241 22.21 -5.50 23.59
CA PRO A 241 21.47 -4.37 24.15
C PRO A 241 20.72 -3.60 23.05
N LEU A 242 19.48 -3.18 23.35
CA LEU A 242 18.60 -2.54 22.36
C LEU A 242 19.22 -1.25 21.83
N PHE A 243 19.20 -1.08 20.50
CA PHE A 243 19.79 0.12 19.88
C PHE A 243 19.06 1.40 20.31
N PHE A 244 17.73 1.38 20.39
CA PHE A 244 16.96 2.58 20.78
C PHE A 244 17.18 2.97 22.24
N ASP A 245 17.51 2.02 23.13
CA ASP A 245 17.96 2.33 24.49
C ASP A 245 19.27 3.10 24.46
N ARG A 246 20.25 2.64 23.67
CA ARG A 246 21.54 3.32 23.51
C ARG A 246 21.40 4.71 22.90
N GLU A 247 20.54 4.85 21.89
CA GLU A 247 20.27 6.12 21.22
C GLU A 247 19.67 7.14 22.20
N ARG A 248 18.84 6.69 23.13
CA ARG A 248 18.13 7.53 24.10
C ARG A 248 18.83 7.62 25.47
N GLY A 249 19.88 6.86 25.70
CA GLY A 249 20.58 6.82 26.98
C GLY A 249 19.76 6.21 28.11
N VAL A 250 18.90 5.22 27.80
CA VAL A 250 18.04 4.50 28.75
C VAL A 250 18.34 3.00 28.72
N ASP A 251 17.79 2.25 29.66
CA ASP A 251 17.80 0.79 29.69
C ASP A 251 16.37 0.31 30.01
N THR A 252 15.72 -0.32 29.03
CA THR A 252 14.32 -0.74 29.13
C THR A 252 14.16 -2.23 28.88
N ASP A 253 12.97 -2.78 29.19
CA ASP A 253 12.61 -4.14 28.81
C ASP A 253 12.27 -4.28 27.30
N GLY A 254 12.21 -3.15 26.58
CA GLY A 254 11.90 -3.08 25.14
C GLY A 254 10.42 -3.00 24.82
N SER A 255 9.52 -3.01 25.80
CA SER A 255 8.07 -2.92 25.57
C SER A 255 7.68 -1.63 24.82
N ASP A 256 8.35 -0.52 25.05
CA ASP A 256 8.17 0.76 24.35
C ASP A 256 8.49 0.67 22.84
N TYR A 257 9.23 -0.37 22.41
CA TYR A 257 9.65 -0.55 21.03
C TYR A 257 8.78 -1.55 20.25
N ILE A 258 7.68 -2.01 20.83
CA ILE A 258 6.63 -2.78 20.13
C ILE A 258 6.11 -1.97 18.94
N TYR A 259 5.91 -0.67 19.12
CA TYR A 259 5.49 0.26 18.05
C TYR A 259 6.40 0.20 16.81
N ASN A 260 7.72 0.04 17.01
CA ASN A 260 8.74 -0.02 15.96
C ASN A 260 9.12 -1.46 15.55
N GLN A 261 8.42 -2.49 16.02
CA GLN A 261 8.77 -3.92 15.83
C GLN A 261 10.23 -4.23 16.27
N ALA A 262 10.71 -3.55 17.32
CA ALA A 262 12.10 -3.65 17.79
C ALA A 262 12.22 -4.14 19.25
N HIS A 263 11.15 -4.69 19.81
CA HIS A 263 11.09 -5.25 21.18
C HIS A 263 11.86 -6.57 21.32
N CYS A 264 11.96 -7.35 20.25
CA CYS A 264 12.77 -8.58 20.17
C CYS A 264 13.21 -8.82 18.71
N PRO A 265 14.20 -9.70 18.47
CA PRO A 265 14.63 -10.06 17.13
C PRO A 265 13.46 -10.55 16.27
N LEU A 266 13.45 -10.19 14.98
CA LEU A 266 12.36 -10.54 14.08
C LEU A 266 12.11 -12.06 14.00
N THR A 267 13.18 -12.86 14.09
CA THR A 267 13.10 -14.33 14.12
C THR A 267 12.45 -14.91 15.39
N ALA A 268 12.24 -14.09 16.42
CA ALA A 268 11.53 -14.46 17.64
C ALA A 268 10.09 -13.91 17.69
N GLN A 269 9.70 -13.08 16.71
CA GLN A 269 8.35 -12.51 16.65
C GLN A 269 7.38 -13.53 16.03
N THR A 270 6.29 -13.81 16.72
CA THR A 270 5.23 -14.74 16.26
C THR A 270 3.92 -14.04 15.93
N THR A 271 3.80 -12.76 16.28
CA THR A 271 2.60 -11.95 16.14
C THR A 271 2.96 -10.58 15.57
N ALA A 272 2.21 -10.11 14.58
CA ALA A 272 2.34 -8.77 14.05
C ALA A 272 1.81 -7.75 15.07
N VAL A 273 2.65 -6.81 15.48
CA VAL A 273 2.38 -5.82 16.53
C VAL A 273 2.87 -4.44 16.14
N GLY A 274 2.43 -3.41 16.86
CA GLY A 274 2.84 -2.03 16.66
C GLY A 274 2.26 -1.41 15.39
N HIS A 275 2.89 -0.36 14.88
CA HIS A 275 2.41 0.39 13.73
C HIS A 275 2.34 -0.50 12.47
N ALA A 276 1.17 -0.53 11.81
CA ALA A 276 0.88 -1.49 10.76
C ALA A 276 1.76 -1.31 9.51
N VAL A 277 1.97 -0.06 9.05
CA VAL A 277 2.82 0.22 7.87
C VAL A 277 4.28 -0.15 8.16
N ARG A 278 4.80 0.23 9.34
CA ARG A 278 6.17 -0.18 9.75
C ARG A 278 6.32 -1.68 9.74
N GLY A 279 5.32 -2.42 10.25
CA GLY A 279 5.31 -3.88 10.28
C GLY A 279 5.41 -4.47 8.88
N VAL A 280 4.47 -4.15 7.99
CA VAL A 280 4.44 -4.77 6.64
C VAL A 280 5.63 -4.35 5.77
N TYR A 281 6.19 -3.14 5.96
CA TYR A 281 7.41 -2.71 5.27
C TYR A 281 8.64 -3.47 5.78
N LEU A 282 8.75 -3.66 7.09
CA LEU A 282 9.80 -4.48 7.70
C LEU A 282 9.74 -5.92 7.19
N TYR A 283 8.53 -6.52 7.18
CA TYR A 283 8.35 -7.91 6.74
C TYR A 283 8.66 -8.08 5.25
N ALA A 284 8.31 -7.11 4.43
CA ALA A 284 8.68 -7.11 3.01
C ALA A 284 10.20 -7.01 2.82
N GLY A 285 10.88 -6.13 3.59
CA GLY A 285 12.35 -6.02 3.59
C GLY A 285 13.02 -7.30 4.09
N ALA A 286 12.49 -7.90 5.15
CA ALA A 286 13.01 -9.15 5.70
C ALA A 286 12.86 -10.33 4.72
N ALA A 287 11.71 -10.44 4.04
CA ALA A 287 11.50 -11.45 3.01
C ALA A 287 12.47 -11.26 1.84
N ALA A 288 12.71 -10.01 1.41
CA ALA A 288 13.68 -9.71 0.35
C ALA A 288 15.12 -10.06 0.76
N VAL A 289 15.52 -9.76 2.00
CA VAL A 289 16.84 -10.19 2.53
C VAL A 289 16.93 -11.72 2.60
N ALA A 290 15.87 -12.39 3.10
CA ALA A 290 15.85 -13.85 3.19
C ALA A 290 15.99 -14.53 1.82
N GLU A 291 15.36 -13.98 0.78
CA GLU A 291 15.44 -14.43 -0.60
C GLU A 291 16.90 -14.44 -1.09
N HIS A 292 17.61 -13.32 -0.96
CA HIS A 292 18.97 -13.18 -1.51
C HIS A 292 20.09 -13.76 -0.63
N THR A 293 19.82 -13.95 0.69
CA THR A 293 20.82 -14.54 1.61
C THR A 293 20.63 -16.02 1.86
N GLY A 294 19.50 -16.60 1.41
CA GLY A 294 19.12 -17.98 1.72
C GLY A 294 18.84 -18.23 3.21
N ASN A 295 18.52 -17.18 3.97
CA ASN A 295 18.30 -17.28 5.43
C ASN A 295 16.93 -17.90 5.73
N ARG A 296 16.92 -19.23 5.92
CA ARG A 296 15.69 -20.00 6.19
C ARG A 296 15.00 -19.62 7.50
N ALA A 297 15.71 -19.23 8.54
CA ALA A 297 15.12 -18.81 9.80
C ALA A 297 14.33 -17.49 9.62
N LEU A 298 14.89 -16.56 8.87
CA LEU A 298 14.21 -15.31 8.54
C LEU A 298 12.99 -15.54 7.63
N GLN A 299 13.11 -16.45 6.66
CA GLN A 299 11.98 -16.84 5.79
C GLN A 299 10.84 -17.45 6.63
N ALA A 300 11.14 -18.36 7.57
CA ALA A 300 10.16 -18.96 8.45
C ALA A 300 9.47 -17.93 9.36
N ALA A 301 10.21 -16.94 9.86
CA ALA A 301 9.64 -15.84 10.64
C ALA A 301 8.68 -14.98 9.81
N CYS A 302 9.05 -14.64 8.57
CA CYS A 302 8.17 -13.91 7.65
C CYS A 302 6.87 -14.70 7.38
N GLU A 303 6.97 -16.01 7.17
CA GLU A 303 5.78 -16.86 6.97
C GLU A 303 4.91 -16.92 8.24
N THR A 304 5.51 -17.02 9.42
CA THR A 304 4.78 -17.00 10.70
C THR A 304 3.98 -15.70 10.86
N LEU A 305 4.61 -14.55 10.58
CA LEU A 305 3.98 -13.24 10.65
C LEU A 305 2.90 -13.05 9.59
N TRP A 306 3.11 -13.60 8.39
CA TRP A 306 2.08 -13.65 7.36
C TRP A 306 0.85 -14.44 7.81
N GLN A 307 1.05 -15.62 8.40
CA GLN A 307 -0.05 -16.44 8.90
C GLN A 307 -0.83 -15.74 10.02
N ASP A 308 -0.15 -15.03 10.93
CA ASP A 308 -0.81 -14.22 11.96
C ASP A 308 -1.66 -13.11 11.33
N LEU A 309 -1.10 -12.34 10.38
CA LEU A 309 -1.84 -11.30 9.66
C LEU A 309 -3.05 -11.88 8.93
N TYR A 310 -2.82 -12.88 8.11
CA TYR A 310 -3.85 -13.47 7.24
C TYR A 310 -5.01 -14.08 8.00
N ARG A 311 -4.72 -14.80 9.11
CA ARG A 311 -5.73 -15.54 9.87
C ARG A 311 -6.42 -14.74 10.95
N THR A 312 -5.82 -13.65 11.44
CA THR A 312 -6.30 -13.02 12.67
C THR A 312 -6.46 -11.51 12.61
N LYS A 313 -5.89 -10.82 11.60
CA LYS A 313 -5.82 -9.35 11.58
C LYS A 313 -6.24 -8.70 10.25
N LEU A 314 -6.42 -9.51 9.19
CA LEU A 314 -6.80 -9.01 7.87
C LEU A 314 -8.29 -8.69 7.84
N TYR A 315 -8.63 -7.47 7.47
CA TYR A 315 -10.01 -7.09 7.17
C TYR A 315 -10.48 -7.68 5.85
N VAL A 316 -11.78 -7.90 5.73
CA VAL A 316 -12.42 -8.45 4.51
C VAL A 316 -12.17 -7.60 3.26
N THR A 317 -11.80 -6.35 3.42
CA THR A 317 -11.43 -5.41 2.34
C THR A 317 -9.94 -5.40 1.99
N GLY A 318 -9.14 -6.25 2.61
CA GLY A 318 -7.68 -6.24 2.46
C GLY A 318 -6.97 -5.11 3.22
N ALA A 319 -7.68 -4.45 4.14
CA ALA A 319 -7.11 -3.45 5.02
C ALA A 319 -6.39 -4.07 6.22
N LEU A 320 -5.44 -3.33 6.77
CA LEU A 320 -4.70 -3.64 8.00
C LEU A 320 -4.65 -2.42 8.93
N GLY A 321 -4.49 -2.68 10.23
CA GLY A 321 -4.47 -1.63 11.26
C GLY A 321 -5.84 -1.48 11.94
N GLN A 322 -5.94 -1.97 13.17
CA GLN A 322 -7.20 -2.05 13.89
C GLN A 322 -7.50 -0.81 14.72
N THR A 323 -6.47 -0.06 15.09
CA THR A 323 -6.61 1.11 15.98
C THR A 323 -5.90 2.34 15.42
N ALA A 324 -6.51 3.51 15.62
CA ALA A 324 -5.88 4.80 15.34
C ALA A 324 -4.77 5.13 16.34
N VAL A 325 -4.84 4.58 17.55
CA VAL A 325 -3.79 4.77 18.56
C VAL A 325 -2.53 4.05 18.10
N GLY A 326 -1.52 4.82 17.71
CA GLY A 326 -0.29 4.31 17.13
C GLY A 326 -0.44 3.71 15.73
N GLU A 327 -1.59 3.92 15.05
CA GLU A 327 -1.85 3.37 13.69
C GLU A 327 -1.55 1.87 13.61
N ALA A 328 -1.98 1.12 14.64
CA ALA A 328 -1.37 -0.13 15.04
C ALA A 328 -2.23 -1.36 14.76
N PHE A 329 -1.55 -2.51 14.72
CA PHE A 329 -2.21 -3.80 14.83
C PHE A 329 -2.85 -3.97 16.22
N GLY A 330 -4.06 -4.49 16.25
CA GLY A 330 -4.74 -4.93 17.46
C GLY A 330 -4.43 -6.40 17.81
N PRO A 331 -5.00 -6.90 18.91
CA PRO A 331 -4.97 -8.32 19.24
C PRO A 331 -5.60 -9.20 18.14
N ALA A 332 -5.29 -10.49 18.17
CA ALA A 332 -5.91 -11.47 17.25
C ALA A 332 -7.45 -11.41 17.33
N TYR A 333 -8.11 -11.40 16.18
CA TYR A 333 -9.59 -11.33 16.02
C TYR A 333 -10.26 -10.04 16.52
N TYR A 334 -9.48 -9.07 16.98
CA TYR A 334 -10.01 -7.73 17.27
C TYR A 334 -10.08 -6.94 15.95
N LEU A 335 -11.25 -6.99 15.30
CA LEU A 335 -11.51 -6.35 14.01
C LEU A 335 -12.76 -5.43 14.12
N PRO A 336 -12.67 -4.29 14.84
CA PRO A 336 -13.78 -3.34 14.90
C PRO A 336 -14.08 -2.80 13.51
N ASN A 337 -15.37 -2.56 13.20
CA ASN A 337 -15.77 -2.02 11.90
C ASN A 337 -15.68 -0.49 11.87
N ASP A 338 -16.17 0.15 12.92
CA ASP A 338 -16.30 1.58 13.09
C ASP A 338 -15.02 2.27 13.56
N LEU A 339 -14.16 1.57 14.31
CA LEU A 339 -12.87 2.07 14.80
C LEU A 339 -11.68 1.58 13.96
N ALA A 340 -11.95 0.80 12.92
CA ALA A 340 -10.91 0.32 12.02
C ALA A 340 -10.11 1.50 11.46
N TYR A 341 -8.78 1.49 11.66
CA TYR A 341 -7.91 2.47 11.02
C TYR A 341 -7.76 2.14 9.53
N GLY A 342 -7.35 0.93 9.21
CA GLY A 342 -7.32 0.44 7.83
C GLY A 342 -6.54 1.37 6.91
N GLU A 343 -5.32 1.75 7.27
CA GLU A 343 -4.53 2.74 6.53
C GLU A 343 -4.25 2.27 5.10
N SER A 344 -4.41 3.17 4.14
CA SER A 344 -4.13 2.89 2.70
C SER A 344 -2.68 2.45 2.47
N CYS A 345 -1.71 3.02 3.22
CA CYS A 345 -0.30 2.62 3.15
C CYS A 345 -0.06 1.22 3.70
N ALA A 346 -0.82 0.78 4.71
CA ALA A 346 -0.70 -0.57 5.25
C ALA A 346 -1.18 -1.62 4.23
N SER A 347 -2.27 -1.33 3.50
CA SER A 347 -2.75 -2.19 2.42
C SER A 347 -1.75 -2.25 1.24
N ALA A 348 -1.13 -1.11 0.89
CA ALA A 348 -0.04 -1.09 -0.10
C ALA A 348 1.17 -1.92 0.36
N GLY A 349 1.59 -1.76 1.63
CA GLY A 349 2.68 -2.55 2.21
C GLY A 349 2.40 -4.05 2.29
N LEU A 350 1.13 -4.43 2.50
CA LEU A 350 0.70 -5.83 2.44
C LEU A 350 0.92 -6.43 1.04
N VAL A 351 0.66 -5.67 -0.02
CA VAL A 351 0.95 -6.09 -1.41
C VAL A 351 2.44 -6.29 -1.61
N PHE A 352 3.30 -5.40 -1.08
CA PHE A 352 4.76 -5.56 -1.17
C PHE A 352 5.24 -6.80 -0.41
N PHE A 353 4.70 -7.05 0.76
CA PHE A 353 5.03 -8.23 1.55
C PHE A 353 4.58 -9.52 0.85
N ALA A 354 3.35 -9.56 0.34
CA ALA A 354 2.83 -10.68 -0.45
C ALA A 354 3.71 -10.99 -1.66
N GLN A 355 4.15 -9.95 -2.40
CA GLN A 355 5.05 -10.07 -3.54
C GLN A 355 6.39 -10.70 -3.15
N ARG A 356 7.01 -10.24 -2.06
CA ARG A 356 8.31 -10.75 -1.62
C ARG A 356 8.23 -12.18 -1.10
N LEU A 357 7.15 -12.55 -0.42
CA LEU A 357 6.90 -13.94 -0.03
C LEU A 357 6.69 -14.84 -1.26
N TYR A 358 5.95 -14.37 -2.26
CA TYR A 358 5.75 -15.09 -3.51
C TYR A 358 7.08 -15.39 -4.21
N ARG A 359 8.00 -14.44 -4.26
CA ARG A 359 9.34 -14.65 -4.83
C ARG A 359 10.13 -15.72 -4.08
N CYS A 360 10.05 -15.72 -2.74
CA CYS A 360 10.70 -16.73 -1.90
C CYS A 360 10.08 -18.12 -2.08
N HIS A 361 8.75 -18.19 -2.04
CA HIS A 361 8.00 -19.43 -2.09
C HIS A 361 6.62 -19.21 -2.72
N PRO A 362 6.47 -19.49 -4.03
CA PRO A 362 5.23 -19.22 -4.75
C PRO A 362 4.02 -19.97 -4.18
N HIS A 363 2.99 -19.21 -3.73
CA HIS A 363 1.75 -19.74 -3.19
C HIS A 363 0.57 -18.83 -3.57
N ALA A 364 -0.58 -19.42 -3.99
CA ALA A 364 -1.75 -18.70 -4.49
C ALA A 364 -2.36 -17.71 -3.48
N ALA A 365 -2.25 -17.99 -2.19
CA ALA A 365 -2.79 -17.12 -1.14
C ALA A 365 -2.15 -15.72 -1.14
N TYR A 366 -0.87 -15.58 -1.54
CA TYR A 366 -0.23 -14.27 -1.61
C TYR A 366 -0.87 -13.41 -2.71
N GLY A 367 -1.08 -13.99 -3.89
CA GLY A 367 -1.78 -13.32 -4.99
C GLY A 367 -3.24 -13.00 -4.65
N ALA A 368 -3.94 -13.89 -3.93
CA ALA A 368 -5.33 -13.67 -3.50
C ALA A 368 -5.47 -12.49 -2.52
N VAL A 369 -4.56 -12.38 -1.55
CA VAL A 369 -4.54 -11.25 -0.59
C VAL A 369 -4.11 -9.95 -1.27
N ALA A 370 -3.14 -10.00 -2.17
CA ALA A 370 -2.74 -8.84 -2.97
C ALA A 370 -3.91 -8.33 -3.83
N GLU A 371 -4.64 -9.23 -4.51
CA GLU A 371 -5.85 -8.90 -5.25
C GLU A 371 -6.89 -8.26 -4.34
N LEU A 372 -7.20 -8.86 -3.19
CA LEU A 372 -8.16 -8.33 -2.23
C LEU A 372 -7.83 -6.90 -1.80
N ALA A 373 -6.58 -6.63 -1.41
CA ALA A 373 -6.13 -5.31 -0.98
C ALA A 373 -6.18 -4.29 -2.13
N LEU A 374 -5.71 -4.66 -3.32
CA LEU A 374 -5.66 -3.79 -4.48
C LEU A 374 -7.06 -3.40 -4.97
N TRP A 375 -7.97 -4.37 -5.17
CA TRP A 375 -9.31 -4.12 -5.73
C TRP A 375 -10.27 -3.41 -4.78
N ASN A 376 -10.03 -3.46 -3.47
CA ASN A 376 -10.93 -2.87 -2.49
C ASN A 376 -10.31 -1.64 -1.80
N THR A 377 -9.35 -1.81 -0.90
CA THR A 377 -8.82 -0.68 -0.11
C THR A 377 -7.98 0.27 -0.96
N VAL A 378 -7.03 -0.23 -1.75
CA VAL A 378 -6.15 0.62 -2.57
C VAL A 378 -6.94 1.33 -3.67
N ALA A 379 -7.75 0.59 -4.45
CA ALA A 379 -8.58 1.20 -5.49
C ALA A 379 -9.62 2.18 -4.91
N GLY A 380 -10.07 1.92 -3.67
CA GLY A 380 -11.02 2.77 -2.97
C GLY A 380 -10.40 4.00 -2.32
N ALA A 381 -9.09 4.05 -2.15
CA ALA A 381 -8.42 5.17 -1.51
C ALA A 381 -8.38 6.43 -2.39
N MET A 382 -8.46 6.31 -3.70
CA MET A 382 -8.48 7.42 -4.66
C MET A 382 -9.88 7.63 -5.23
N SER A 383 -10.32 8.88 -5.32
CA SER A 383 -11.58 9.26 -5.97
C SER A 383 -11.53 9.11 -7.49
N ALA A 384 -12.69 9.08 -8.12
CA ALA A 384 -12.78 9.03 -9.58
C ALA A 384 -12.26 10.30 -10.27
N ASP A 385 -12.33 11.45 -9.59
CA ASP A 385 -11.80 12.74 -10.08
C ASP A 385 -10.27 12.84 -9.92
N GLY A 386 -9.63 11.91 -9.17
CA GLY A 386 -8.19 11.89 -8.97
C GLY A 386 -7.64 12.94 -7.99
N CYS A 387 -8.49 13.77 -7.38
CA CYS A 387 -8.07 14.90 -6.54
C CYS A 387 -8.37 14.72 -5.05
N HIS A 388 -9.01 13.60 -4.67
CA HIS A 388 -9.38 13.34 -3.28
C HIS A 388 -9.00 11.91 -2.87
N PHE A 389 -8.61 11.73 -1.59
CA PHE A 389 -8.04 10.49 -1.10
C PHE A 389 -8.59 10.11 0.28
N TYR A 390 -8.61 8.81 0.58
CA TYR A 390 -8.73 8.30 1.93
C TYR A 390 -7.36 7.95 2.50
N TYR A 391 -7.16 8.33 3.75
CA TYR A 391 -6.07 7.87 4.59
C TYR A 391 -6.49 6.59 5.32
N ALA A 392 -7.48 6.69 6.21
CA ALA A 392 -8.11 5.57 6.89
C ALA A 392 -9.30 5.02 6.09
N ASN A 393 -9.56 3.71 6.21
CA ASN A 393 -10.60 3.01 5.47
C ASN A 393 -11.46 2.15 6.40
N PRO A 394 -12.33 2.77 7.24
CA PRO A 394 -13.22 2.03 8.13
C PRO A 394 -14.22 1.19 7.33
N LEU A 395 -14.73 0.13 7.98
CA LEU A 395 -15.74 -0.74 7.39
C LEU A 395 -17.16 -0.30 7.74
N GLU A 396 -17.28 0.68 8.62
CA GLU A 396 -18.53 1.33 9.01
C GLU A 396 -18.24 2.81 9.25
N ALA A 397 -19.05 3.70 8.68
CA ALA A 397 -18.91 5.14 8.85
C ALA A 397 -20.28 5.79 8.98
N GLU A 398 -20.38 6.77 9.88
CA GLU A 398 -21.55 7.61 10.13
C GLU A 398 -21.09 9.06 10.30
N GLY A 399 -21.50 9.95 9.38
CA GLY A 399 -20.95 11.30 9.26
C GLY A 399 -20.95 12.10 10.56
N VAL A 400 -22.10 12.15 11.26
CA VAL A 400 -22.21 12.89 12.52
C VAL A 400 -21.26 12.33 13.59
N LEU A 401 -21.13 11.00 13.68
CA LEU A 401 -20.26 10.36 14.67
C LEU A 401 -18.77 10.57 14.32
N ASN A 402 -18.41 10.51 13.04
CA ASN A 402 -17.04 10.74 12.62
C ASN A 402 -16.58 12.17 12.93
N ASP A 403 -17.47 13.14 12.84
CA ASP A 403 -17.16 14.55 13.11
C ASP A 403 -17.15 14.90 14.61
N THR A 404 -17.94 14.21 15.43
CA THR A 404 -18.21 14.59 16.83
C THR A 404 -17.59 13.67 17.88
N VAL A 405 -17.40 12.38 17.58
CA VAL A 405 -16.85 11.40 18.54
C VAL A 405 -15.32 11.36 18.43
N PRO A 406 -14.57 11.68 19.52
CA PRO A 406 -13.10 11.79 19.46
C PRO A 406 -12.39 10.55 18.92
N GLU A 407 -12.89 9.35 19.24
CA GLU A 407 -12.32 8.08 18.83
C GLU A 407 -12.47 7.82 17.32
N ARG A 408 -13.38 8.54 16.64
CA ARG A 408 -13.64 8.43 15.20
C ARG A 408 -13.04 9.57 14.36
N LYS A 409 -12.47 10.60 14.97
CA LYS A 409 -11.92 11.78 14.26
C LYS A 409 -10.83 11.48 13.23
N HIS A 410 -10.17 10.32 13.34
CA HIS A 410 -9.18 9.89 12.36
C HIS A 410 -9.80 9.42 11.03
N GLN A 411 -11.13 9.29 10.97
CA GLN A 411 -11.84 8.79 9.81
C GLN A 411 -12.55 9.95 9.10
N ALA A 412 -12.11 10.30 7.94
CA ALA A 412 -12.86 11.20 7.08
C ALA A 412 -14.03 10.46 6.43
N LEU A 413 -15.26 10.96 6.56
CA LEU A 413 -16.42 10.40 5.88
C LEU A 413 -16.22 10.38 4.36
N ARG A 414 -15.67 11.45 3.82
CA ARG A 414 -15.37 11.60 2.38
C ARG A 414 -13.88 11.71 2.16
N ARG A 415 -13.44 11.36 0.98
CA ARG A 415 -12.06 11.54 0.56
C ARG A 415 -11.68 13.01 0.67
N GLN A 416 -10.47 13.28 1.17
CA GLN A 416 -9.93 14.61 1.39
C GLN A 416 -9.04 15.02 0.21
N ASN A 417 -8.98 16.32 -0.06
CA ASN A 417 -8.11 16.87 -1.11
C ASN A 417 -6.63 16.70 -0.79
N TRP A 418 -6.23 16.79 0.48
CA TRP A 418 -4.87 16.51 0.96
C TRP A 418 -4.88 16.28 2.48
N PHE A 419 -3.71 16.02 3.05
CA PHE A 419 -3.48 15.78 4.48
C PHE A 419 -2.25 16.51 4.95
N ASP A 420 -2.19 16.95 6.21
CA ASP A 420 -0.96 17.44 6.83
C ASP A 420 0.12 16.35 6.82
N CYS A 421 -0.25 15.12 7.15
CA CYS A 421 0.54 13.91 6.99
C CYS A 421 0.11 13.20 5.70
N ALA A 422 0.75 13.48 4.59
CA ALA A 422 0.29 13.05 3.26
C ALA A 422 0.94 11.75 2.75
N CYS A 423 1.30 10.81 3.63
CA CYS A 423 1.96 9.56 3.20
C CYS A 423 1.11 8.73 2.22
N CYS A 424 -0.23 8.73 2.36
CA CYS A 424 -1.13 7.86 1.59
C CYS A 424 -1.36 8.30 0.14
N PRO A 425 -1.69 9.56 -0.21
CA PRO A 425 -2.01 9.94 -1.58
C PRO A 425 -0.92 9.58 -2.60
N PRO A 426 0.37 9.93 -2.42
CA PRO A 426 1.41 9.54 -3.37
C PRO A 426 1.73 8.04 -3.32
N ASN A 427 1.52 7.36 -2.18
CA ASN A 427 1.68 5.91 -2.08
C ASN A 427 0.61 5.15 -2.89
N VAL A 428 -0.64 5.60 -2.84
CA VAL A 428 -1.74 5.06 -3.65
C VAL A 428 -1.48 5.29 -5.14
N ALA A 429 -0.98 6.48 -5.51
CA ALA A 429 -0.63 6.80 -6.89
C ALA A 429 0.44 5.85 -7.46
N ARG A 430 1.56 5.62 -6.72
CA ARG A 430 2.64 4.74 -7.20
C ARG A 430 2.23 3.27 -7.30
N VAL A 431 1.42 2.76 -6.36
CA VAL A 431 0.93 1.38 -6.39
C VAL A 431 -0.07 1.19 -7.53
N THR A 432 -0.97 2.15 -7.76
CA THR A 432 -1.94 2.13 -8.86
C THR A 432 -1.22 2.17 -10.22
N ALA A 433 -0.29 3.10 -10.42
CA ALA A 433 0.46 3.21 -11.67
C ALA A 433 1.34 1.99 -11.95
N GLY A 434 1.95 1.44 -10.89
CA GLY A 434 2.87 0.30 -10.95
C GLY A 434 2.22 -1.08 -10.83
N ILE A 435 0.88 -1.20 -10.93
CA ILE A 435 0.18 -2.46 -10.63
C ILE A 435 0.67 -3.67 -11.44
N GLY A 436 1.14 -3.44 -12.67
CA GLY A 436 1.67 -4.50 -13.53
C GLY A 436 2.80 -5.30 -12.90
N GLN A 437 3.61 -4.70 -12.03
CA GLN A 437 4.75 -5.36 -11.37
C GLN A 437 4.35 -6.49 -10.40
N TYR A 438 3.07 -6.57 -10.01
CA TYR A 438 2.58 -7.59 -9.08
C TYR A 438 1.87 -8.75 -9.78
N GLY A 439 1.67 -8.67 -11.11
CA GLY A 439 0.81 -9.60 -11.84
C GLY A 439 1.52 -10.78 -12.48
N PHE A 440 2.79 -10.65 -12.84
CA PHE A 440 3.46 -11.60 -13.74
C PHE A 440 4.86 -11.95 -13.26
N TYR A 441 5.19 -13.26 -13.28
CA TYR A 441 6.48 -13.77 -12.83
C TYR A 441 6.99 -14.85 -13.77
N ALA A 442 8.30 -15.01 -13.84
CA ALA A 442 8.94 -16.06 -14.63
C ALA A 442 10.12 -16.68 -13.89
N ASP A 443 10.42 -17.93 -14.23
CA ASP A 443 11.71 -18.58 -14.02
C ASP A 443 12.19 -19.20 -15.34
N ASP A 444 13.15 -20.13 -15.32
CA ASP A 444 13.73 -20.72 -16.52
C ASP A 444 12.71 -21.48 -17.38
N SER A 445 11.63 -21.99 -16.81
CA SER A 445 10.67 -22.88 -17.48
C SER A 445 9.22 -22.47 -17.32
N THR A 446 8.90 -21.59 -16.38
CA THR A 446 7.54 -21.28 -15.97
C THR A 446 7.23 -19.80 -16.14
N LEU A 447 6.04 -19.49 -16.62
CA LEU A 447 5.42 -18.15 -16.58
C LEU A 447 4.20 -18.22 -15.67
N ALA A 448 4.19 -17.41 -14.62
CA ALA A 448 3.08 -17.32 -13.68
C ALA A 448 2.29 -16.03 -13.87
N ILE A 449 0.97 -16.13 -13.83
CA ILE A 449 0.00 -15.03 -13.81
C ILE A 449 -0.68 -15.07 -12.45
N GLU A 450 -0.34 -14.11 -11.58
CA GLU A 450 -0.82 -14.04 -10.19
C GLU A 450 -2.02 -13.13 -9.99
N LEU A 451 -2.07 -12.01 -10.73
CA LEU A 451 -3.24 -11.13 -10.72
C LEU A 451 -3.99 -11.25 -12.04
N PRO A 452 -5.33 -11.27 -12.01
CA PRO A 452 -6.15 -11.41 -13.21
C PRO A 452 -6.27 -10.10 -13.99
N LEU A 453 -5.13 -9.50 -14.33
CA LEU A 453 -5.01 -8.25 -15.07
C LEU A 453 -5.13 -8.48 -16.58
N GLY A 454 -5.92 -7.67 -17.27
CA GLY A 454 -5.82 -7.54 -18.73
C GLY A 454 -4.57 -6.76 -19.10
N ALA A 455 -3.71 -7.35 -19.91
CA ALA A 455 -2.42 -6.75 -20.25
C ALA A 455 -1.83 -7.29 -21.57
N GLN A 456 -0.92 -6.50 -22.16
CA GLN A 456 0.08 -7.00 -23.12
C GLN A 456 1.38 -7.22 -22.37
N VAL A 457 1.99 -8.40 -22.52
CA VAL A 457 3.17 -8.80 -21.76
C VAL A 457 4.23 -9.39 -22.68
N ASP A 458 5.41 -8.76 -22.71
CA ASP A 458 6.60 -9.33 -23.32
C ASP A 458 7.36 -10.16 -22.29
N THR A 459 7.54 -11.45 -22.56
CA THR A 459 8.17 -12.40 -21.63
C THR A 459 9.40 -13.06 -22.25
N PRO A 460 10.25 -13.72 -21.46
CA PRO A 460 11.33 -14.56 -21.97
C PRO A 460 10.84 -15.69 -22.90
N PHE A 461 9.57 -16.10 -22.78
CA PHE A 461 8.96 -17.18 -23.54
C PHE A 461 8.24 -16.72 -24.81
N GLY A 462 7.96 -15.43 -24.95
CA GLY A 462 7.21 -14.86 -26.07
C GLY A 462 6.30 -13.73 -25.65
N GLN A 463 5.32 -13.42 -26.50
CA GLN A 463 4.36 -12.33 -26.29
C GLN A 463 3.00 -12.89 -25.91
N LEU A 464 2.41 -12.31 -24.88
CA LEU A 464 1.07 -12.63 -24.41
C LEU A 464 0.17 -11.40 -24.53
N GLN A 465 -1.07 -11.65 -24.92
CA GLN A 465 -2.18 -10.72 -24.77
C GLN A 465 -3.18 -11.33 -23.81
N ILE A 466 -3.45 -10.66 -22.72
CA ILE A 466 -4.46 -11.05 -21.73
C ILE A 466 -5.63 -10.08 -21.85
N ILE A 467 -6.81 -10.62 -22.10
CA ILE A 467 -8.06 -9.86 -22.18
C ILE A 467 -8.87 -10.24 -20.96
N SER A 468 -9.16 -9.27 -20.11
CA SER A 468 -9.92 -9.44 -18.88
C SER A 468 -11.11 -8.49 -18.89
N ALA A 469 -12.30 -9.00 -18.60
CA ALA A 469 -13.51 -8.21 -18.36
C ALA A 469 -13.89 -8.18 -16.87
N LEU A 470 -12.97 -8.61 -16.01
CA LEU A 470 -13.16 -8.58 -14.55
C LEU A 470 -13.15 -7.13 -14.02
N PRO A 471 -13.93 -6.86 -12.99
CA PRO A 471 -14.84 -7.76 -12.24
C PRO A 471 -16.29 -7.80 -12.79
N GLU A 472 -16.58 -7.15 -13.90
CA GLU A 472 -17.95 -7.02 -14.45
C GLU A 472 -18.48 -8.35 -15.01
N SER A 473 -17.72 -9.01 -15.87
CA SER A 473 -18.01 -10.36 -16.34
C SER A 473 -16.84 -11.31 -16.00
N GLY A 474 -17.05 -12.62 -16.18
CA GLY A 474 -16.06 -13.63 -15.89
C GLY A 474 -15.06 -13.89 -17.01
N ASP A 475 -15.18 -13.18 -18.13
CA ASP A 475 -14.39 -13.46 -19.32
C ASP A 475 -12.92 -13.10 -19.10
N PHE A 476 -12.07 -14.11 -19.26
CA PHE A 476 -10.63 -13.97 -19.10
C PHE A 476 -9.89 -14.83 -20.15
N THR A 477 -9.24 -14.18 -21.09
CA THR A 477 -8.56 -14.87 -22.20
C THR A 477 -7.06 -14.66 -22.13
N VAL A 478 -6.29 -15.74 -22.14
CA VAL A 478 -4.85 -15.73 -22.29
C VAL A 478 -4.49 -16.16 -23.71
N LYS A 479 -3.96 -15.23 -24.50
CA LYS A 479 -3.58 -15.47 -25.88
C LYS A 479 -2.06 -15.39 -26.00
N ILE A 480 -1.43 -16.51 -26.32
CA ILE A 480 -0.01 -16.58 -26.65
C ILE A 480 0.11 -16.25 -28.14
N THR A 481 0.50 -15.00 -28.46
CA THR A 481 0.53 -14.47 -29.83
C THR A 481 1.82 -14.82 -30.54
N ARG A 482 2.91 -14.93 -29.79
CA ARG A 482 4.23 -15.33 -30.30
C ARG A 482 4.91 -16.21 -29.26
N LEU A 483 5.37 -17.38 -29.67
CA LEU A 483 6.14 -18.30 -28.84
C LEU A 483 7.61 -18.29 -29.29
N LYS A 484 8.54 -18.05 -28.37
CA LYS A 484 9.99 -18.14 -28.57
C LYS A 484 10.52 -19.51 -28.17
N ARG A 485 9.99 -20.09 -27.10
CA ARG A 485 10.32 -21.41 -26.58
C ARG A 485 9.17 -21.97 -25.74
N PRO A 486 9.03 -23.31 -25.65
CA PRO A 486 8.04 -23.93 -24.78
C PRO A 486 8.20 -23.51 -23.30
N PHE A 487 7.07 -23.45 -22.56
CA PHE A 487 7.06 -23.11 -21.15
C PHE A 487 5.86 -23.71 -20.44
N ILE A 488 5.87 -23.71 -19.11
CA ILE A 488 4.74 -24.05 -18.26
C ILE A 488 4.00 -22.75 -17.90
N LEU A 489 2.74 -22.64 -18.34
CA LEU A 489 1.85 -21.59 -17.87
C LEU A 489 1.27 -22.00 -16.52
N ARG A 490 1.40 -21.13 -15.54
CA ARG A 490 0.81 -21.24 -14.21
C ARG A 490 -0.11 -20.03 -13.99
N LEU A 491 -1.41 -20.23 -14.06
CA LEU A 491 -2.41 -19.17 -13.87
C LEU A 491 -3.12 -19.36 -12.53
N ARG A 492 -3.03 -18.38 -11.63
CA ARG A 492 -3.81 -18.39 -10.39
C ARG A 492 -5.29 -18.30 -10.70
N LEU A 493 -6.05 -19.27 -10.22
CA LEU A 493 -7.50 -19.24 -10.29
C LEU A 493 -8.03 -18.40 -9.12
N PRO A 494 -8.91 -17.40 -9.36
CA PRO A 494 -9.45 -16.58 -8.29
C PRO A 494 -10.23 -17.42 -7.28
N ASP A 495 -9.93 -17.28 -5.98
CA ASP A 495 -10.56 -18.03 -4.88
C ASP A 495 -12.07 -17.72 -4.71
N TRP A 496 -12.51 -16.59 -5.21
CA TRP A 496 -13.92 -16.21 -5.25
C TRP A 496 -14.70 -16.91 -6.38
N CYS A 497 -14.05 -17.54 -7.36
CA CYS A 497 -14.70 -18.30 -8.44
C CYS A 497 -14.78 -19.78 -8.06
N LYS A 498 -15.98 -20.28 -7.77
CA LYS A 498 -16.20 -21.68 -7.39
C LYS A 498 -16.06 -22.68 -8.54
N CYS A 499 -16.42 -22.26 -9.74
CA CYS A 499 -16.51 -23.13 -10.91
C CYS A 499 -15.83 -22.48 -12.11
N PRO A 500 -14.49 -22.35 -12.12
CA PRO A 500 -13.79 -21.83 -13.29
C PRO A 500 -13.91 -22.80 -14.46
N THR A 501 -14.05 -22.25 -15.68
CA THR A 501 -14.08 -23.06 -16.89
C THR A 501 -13.00 -22.61 -17.88
N LEU A 502 -12.52 -23.52 -18.72
CA LEU A 502 -11.68 -23.28 -19.87
C LEU A 502 -12.39 -23.82 -21.13
N ASP A 503 -12.64 -22.95 -22.11
CA ASP A 503 -13.40 -23.29 -23.32
C ASP A 503 -14.74 -23.99 -22.99
N GLY A 504 -15.41 -23.54 -21.91
CA GLY A 504 -16.68 -24.07 -21.42
C GLY A 504 -16.60 -25.36 -20.61
N GLN A 505 -15.40 -25.95 -20.44
CA GLN A 505 -15.20 -27.16 -19.65
C GLN A 505 -14.70 -26.81 -18.23
N PRO A 506 -15.17 -27.49 -17.17
CA PRO A 506 -14.69 -27.27 -15.81
C PRO A 506 -13.18 -27.42 -15.68
N VAL A 507 -12.55 -26.53 -14.92
CA VAL A 507 -11.11 -26.57 -14.62
C VAL A 507 -10.90 -26.93 -13.17
N THR A 508 -10.02 -27.89 -12.91
CA THR A 508 -9.59 -28.24 -11.55
C THR A 508 -8.30 -27.50 -11.19
N ALA A 509 -8.30 -26.81 -10.07
CA ALA A 509 -7.12 -26.19 -9.53
C ALA A 509 -6.16 -27.22 -8.92
N LYS A 510 -4.87 -27.06 -9.14
CA LYS A 510 -3.82 -27.69 -8.36
C LYS A 510 -3.14 -26.60 -7.53
N ASP A 511 -3.25 -26.66 -6.20
CA ASP A 511 -2.70 -25.67 -5.27
C ASP A 511 -3.11 -24.22 -5.58
N GLY A 512 -4.36 -24.04 -6.07
CA GLY A 512 -4.90 -22.73 -6.46
C GLY A 512 -4.56 -22.27 -7.88
N TYR A 513 -3.91 -23.12 -8.68
CA TYR A 513 -3.47 -22.79 -10.04
C TYR A 513 -4.05 -23.72 -11.10
N TYR A 514 -4.29 -23.16 -12.29
CA TYR A 514 -4.30 -23.91 -13.53
C TYR A 514 -2.86 -24.02 -14.06
N VAL A 515 -2.45 -25.20 -14.49
CA VAL A 515 -1.10 -25.48 -14.98
C VAL A 515 -1.18 -26.20 -16.33
N GLN A 516 -0.52 -25.65 -17.35
CA GLN A 516 -0.47 -26.23 -18.68
C GLN A 516 0.89 -26.00 -19.34
N GLN A 517 1.42 -27.03 -20.03
CA GLN A 517 2.57 -26.87 -20.91
C GLN A 517 2.14 -26.21 -22.24
N ILE A 518 2.83 -25.15 -22.61
CA ILE A 518 2.61 -24.40 -23.84
C ILE A 518 3.76 -24.72 -24.83
N THR A 519 3.41 -25.34 -25.96
CA THR A 519 4.37 -25.77 -26.98
C THR A 519 4.14 -25.11 -28.35
N ALA A 520 3.02 -24.39 -28.51
CA ALA A 520 2.65 -23.63 -29.70
C ALA A 520 1.85 -22.38 -29.34
N PRO A 521 1.80 -21.36 -30.22
CA PRO A 521 0.86 -20.26 -30.06
C PRO A 521 -0.57 -20.79 -29.87
N THR A 522 -1.26 -20.29 -28.86
CA THR A 522 -2.61 -20.78 -28.48
C THR A 522 -3.43 -19.70 -27.83
N THR A 523 -4.74 -19.94 -27.72
CA THR A 523 -5.68 -19.08 -27.02
C THR A 523 -6.46 -19.92 -26.01
N LEU A 524 -6.40 -19.53 -24.75
CA LEU A 524 -7.09 -20.16 -23.63
C LEU A 524 -8.19 -19.21 -23.15
N ARG A 525 -9.46 -19.63 -23.24
CA ARG A 525 -10.62 -18.82 -22.84
C ARG A 525 -11.18 -19.33 -21.54
N PHE A 526 -10.83 -18.64 -20.47
CA PHE A 526 -11.38 -18.92 -19.13
C PHE A 526 -12.66 -18.13 -18.90
N CYS A 527 -13.55 -18.69 -18.10
CA CYS A 527 -14.63 -17.97 -17.49
C CYS A 527 -14.54 -18.11 -15.96
N PHE A 528 -14.33 -16.99 -15.28
CA PHE A 528 -14.34 -16.85 -13.82
C PHE A 528 -15.66 -16.19 -13.41
N ALA A 529 -16.78 -16.91 -13.52
CA ALA A 529 -18.11 -16.35 -13.29
C ALA A 529 -18.23 -15.65 -11.92
N PRO A 530 -18.42 -14.31 -11.89
CA PRO A 530 -18.46 -13.55 -10.64
C PRO A 530 -19.83 -13.71 -9.98
N THR A 531 -19.96 -14.69 -9.10
CA THR A 531 -21.17 -14.94 -8.32
C THR A 531 -21.21 -14.09 -7.05
N VAL A 532 -22.41 -13.73 -6.60
CA VAL A 532 -22.62 -13.08 -5.31
C VAL A 532 -22.37 -14.10 -4.20
N ARG A 533 -21.60 -13.70 -3.19
CA ARG A 533 -21.28 -14.53 -2.03
C ARG A 533 -21.61 -13.80 -0.74
N LEU A 534 -22.22 -14.47 0.19
CA LEU A 534 -22.27 -14.06 1.59
C LEU A 534 -20.98 -14.51 2.28
N LEU A 535 -20.33 -13.58 2.95
CA LEU A 535 -19.11 -13.82 3.70
C LEU A 535 -19.43 -13.76 5.20
N TYR A 536 -18.93 -14.74 5.93
CA TYR A 536 -19.04 -14.84 7.38
C TYR A 536 -17.66 -14.71 8.01
N SER A 537 -17.56 -14.03 9.14
CA SER A 537 -16.31 -13.96 9.90
C SER A 537 -16.16 -15.14 10.86
N ASP A 538 -14.93 -15.33 11.35
CA ASP A 538 -14.67 -16.21 12.48
C ASP A 538 -15.51 -15.79 13.70
N ALA A 539 -16.05 -16.74 14.45
CA ALA A 539 -16.92 -16.47 15.61
C ALA A 539 -16.24 -15.63 16.72
N ARG A 540 -14.90 -15.60 16.74
CA ARG A 540 -14.13 -14.76 17.67
C ARG A 540 -14.14 -13.28 17.33
N VAL A 541 -14.56 -12.91 16.12
CA VAL A 541 -14.70 -11.50 15.71
C VAL A 541 -16.03 -10.94 16.19
N GLY A 542 -16.06 -10.45 17.42
CA GLY A 542 -17.29 -9.99 18.08
C GLY A 542 -18.03 -8.88 17.34
N ALA A 543 -17.32 -7.99 16.64
CA ALA A 543 -17.92 -6.92 15.85
C ALA A 543 -18.82 -7.41 14.70
N ASN A 544 -18.63 -8.66 14.26
CA ASN A 544 -19.37 -9.24 13.14
C ASN A 544 -20.42 -10.28 13.56
N ALA A 545 -20.68 -10.43 14.86
CA ALA A 545 -21.72 -11.34 15.36
C ALA A 545 -23.10 -10.98 14.77
N GLY A 546 -23.78 -11.96 14.14
CA GLY A 546 -25.07 -11.76 13.48
C GLY A 546 -25.02 -10.86 12.24
N ARG A 547 -23.85 -10.71 11.62
CA ARG A 547 -23.63 -9.90 10.41
C ARG A 547 -23.00 -10.72 9.29
N VAL A 548 -23.23 -10.29 8.07
CA VAL A 548 -22.61 -10.80 6.85
C VAL A 548 -22.06 -9.67 6.01
N ALA A 549 -21.03 -9.95 5.23
CA ALA A 549 -20.57 -9.06 4.17
C ALA A 549 -20.86 -9.64 2.80
N LEU A 550 -21.04 -8.80 1.79
CA LEU A 550 -21.30 -9.22 0.43
C LEU A 550 -20.06 -9.06 -0.44
N SER A 551 -19.82 -10.05 -1.30
CA SER A 551 -18.77 -9.97 -2.32
C SER A 551 -19.25 -10.47 -3.67
N ARG A 552 -18.63 -9.96 -4.75
CA ARG A 552 -18.81 -10.45 -6.13
C ARG A 552 -17.55 -10.14 -6.95
N GLY A 553 -16.99 -11.16 -7.59
CA GLY A 553 -15.85 -10.99 -8.52
C GLY A 553 -14.61 -10.33 -7.89
N GLY A 554 -14.26 -10.67 -6.64
CA GLY A 554 -13.13 -10.08 -5.91
C GLY A 554 -13.45 -8.73 -5.24
N LEU A 555 -14.56 -8.09 -5.58
CA LEU A 555 -15.01 -6.85 -4.93
C LEU A 555 -15.83 -7.15 -3.67
N ILE A 556 -15.58 -6.37 -2.64
CA ILE A 556 -16.41 -6.28 -1.43
C ILE A 556 -17.41 -5.16 -1.64
N TYR A 557 -18.62 -5.32 -1.12
CA TYR A 557 -19.71 -4.36 -1.25
C TYR A 557 -20.08 -3.75 0.09
N ALA A 558 -20.40 -2.47 0.09
CA ALA A 558 -20.87 -1.73 1.25
C ALA A 558 -22.32 -1.31 1.04
N LEU A 559 -23.13 -1.46 2.08
CA LEU A 559 -24.48 -0.88 2.15
C LEU A 559 -24.36 0.61 2.46
N GLU A 560 -25.12 1.45 1.77
CA GLU A 560 -25.33 2.87 2.10
C GLU A 560 -26.77 3.10 2.57
N THR A 561 -27.00 4.11 3.41
CA THR A 561 -28.29 4.32 4.13
C THR A 561 -29.50 4.55 3.25
N GLN A 562 -29.34 5.16 2.08
CA GLN A 562 -30.46 5.43 1.14
C GLN A 562 -31.65 6.15 1.81
N GLY A 563 -31.36 7.07 2.74
CA GLY A 563 -32.38 7.82 3.49
C GLY A 563 -32.97 7.09 4.71
N ALA A 564 -32.47 5.91 5.08
CA ALA A 564 -32.81 5.28 6.36
C ALA A 564 -32.29 6.12 7.54
N PRO A 565 -32.95 6.08 8.72
CA PRO A 565 -32.54 6.89 9.88
C PRO A 565 -31.17 6.50 10.42
N SER A 566 -30.76 5.25 10.26
CA SER A 566 -29.43 4.75 10.63
C SER A 566 -29.09 3.51 9.78
N ILE A 567 -27.79 3.34 9.48
CA ILE A 567 -27.30 2.13 8.84
C ILE A 567 -27.58 0.87 9.68
N HIS A 568 -27.65 1.03 11.00
CA HIS A 568 -27.96 -0.05 11.96
C HIS A 568 -29.45 -0.44 12.00
N ALA A 569 -30.33 0.39 11.44
CA ALA A 569 -31.75 0.06 11.28
C ALA A 569 -32.01 -0.93 10.14
N LEU A 570 -31.02 -1.11 9.25
CA LEU A 570 -31.14 -1.95 8.07
C LEU A 570 -30.71 -3.40 8.37
N THR A 571 -31.54 -4.36 7.94
CA THR A 571 -31.28 -5.80 8.09
C THR A 571 -31.50 -6.50 6.75
N LEU A 572 -30.54 -7.31 6.35
CA LEU A 572 -30.58 -8.09 5.11
C LEU A 572 -31.42 -9.36 5.29
N ASP A 573 -32.30 -9.64 4.37
CA ASP A 573 -32.87 -10.96 4.19
C ASP A 573 -31.89 -11.84 3.39
N SER A 574 -31.07 -12.62 4.09
CA SER A 574 -30.04 -13.47 3.52
C SER A 574 -30.57 -14.65 2.70
N LYS A 575 -31.86 -14.99 2.86
CA LYS A 575 -32.54 -16.10 2.14
C LYS A 575 -33.13 -15.67 0.80
N SER A 576 -33.38 -14.37 0.63
CA SER A 576 -33.88 -13.82 -0.63
C SER A 576 -32.76 -13.69 -1.67
N PRO A 577 -33.09 -13.83 -2.97
CA PRO A 577 -32.13 -13.65 -4.04
C PRO A 577 -31.48 -12.24 -4.01
N ILE A 578 -30.17 -12.19 -4.18
CA ILE A 578 -29.40 -10.95 -4.34
C ILE A 578 -29.08 -10.78 -5.82
N VAL A 579 -29.51 -9.65 -6.41
CA VAL A 579 -29.41 -9.40 -7.84
C VAL A 579 -28.31 -8.39 -8.12
N TYR A 580 -27.41 -8.71 -9.07
CA TYR A 580 -26.44 -7.75 -9.60
C TYR A 580 -27.09 -6.93 -10.71
N ARG A 581 -27.07 -5.61 -10.56
CA ARG A 581 -27.61 -4.67 -11.54
C ARG A 581 -26.84 -3.35 -11.52
N ASP A 582 -26.42 -2.88 -12.68
CA ASP A 582 -25.78 -1.56 -12.87
C ASP A 582 -24.58 -1.31 -11.90
N GLY A 583 -23.73 -2.33 -11.71
CA GLY A 583 -22.57 -2.26 -10.82
C GLY A 583 -22.89 -2.37 -9.32
N CYS A 584 -24.15 -2.58 -8.94
CA CYS A 584 -24.63 -2.68 -7.57
C CYS A 584 -25.22 -4.06 -7.26
N LEU A 585 -25.32 -4.42 -5.98
CA LEU A 585 -26.11 -5.56 -5.52
C LEU A 585 -27.39 -5.03 -4.89
N LEU A 586 -28.53 -5.59 -5.31
CA LEU A 586 -29.86 -5.29 -4.78
C LEU A 586 -30.35 -6.51 -4.02
N ALA A 587 -30.81 -6.32 -2.79
CA ALA A 587 -31.30 -7.37 -1.91
C ALA A 587 -32.58 -6.94 -1.19
N ALA A 588 -33.44 -7.90 -0.87
CA ALA A 588 -34.54 -7.67 0.04
C ALA A 588 -34.02 -7.46 1.47
N GLY A 589 -34.69 -6.65 2.24
CA GLY A 589 -34.37 -6.41 3.64
C GLY A 589 -35.48 -5.70 4.39
N THR A 590 -35.18 -5.29 5.61
CA THR A 590 -36.10 -4.52 6.43
C THR A 590 -35.39 -3.30 7.02
N CYS A 591 -36.16 -2.23 7.22
CA CYS A 591 -35.74 -1.05 7.98
C CYS A 591 -36.55 -0.98 9.28
N LEU A 592 -35.84 -0.92 10.41
CA LEU A 592 -36.47 -0.73 11.71
C LEU A 592 -36.88 0.74 11.86
N GLN A 593 -38.16 0.97 12.19
CA GLN A 593 -38.67 2.30 12.50
C GLN A 593 -38.51 2.56 14.00
N GLY A 594 -37.83 3.67 14.34
CA GLY A 594 -37.71 4.13 15.73
C GLY A 594 -39.06 4.52 16.32
N GLY A 595 -39.16 4.52 17.64
CA GLY A 595 -40.28 5.07 18.41
C GLY A 595 -39.88 6.36 19.11
N ASP A 596 -40.85 6.95 19.82
CA ASP A 596 -40.65 8.23 20.59
C ASP A 596 -39.80 8.07 21.85
N HIS A 597 -39.50 6.84 22.25
CA HIS A 597 -38.75 6.52 23.47
C HIS A 597 -37.45 5.79 23.16
N LEU A 598 -36.39 6.11 23.92
CA LEU A 598 -35.08 5.48 23.80
C LEU A 598 -35.14 3.98 24.09
N TYR A 599 -35.93 3.57 25.08
CA TYR A 599 -36.13 2.17 25.47
C TYR A 599 -37.63 1.84 25.45
N THR A 600 -37.97 0.69 24.85
CA THR A 600 -39.36 0.20 24.80
C THR A 600 -39.40 -1.29 25.13
N THR A 601 -40.55 -1.76 25.61
CA THR A 601 -40.78 -3.19 25.87
C THR A 601 -41.24 -3.96 24.61
N ALA A 602 -41.66 -3.24 23.58
CA ALA A 602 -42.01 -3.80 22.27
C ALA A 602 -40.84 -3.60 21.28
N PRO A 603 -40.57 -4.57 20.40
CA PRO A 603 -39.53 -4.39 19.37
C PRO A 603 -39.93 -3.28 18.37
N PRO A 604 -38.95 -2.56 17.79
CA PRO A 604 -39.22 -1.62 16.72
C PRO A 604 -39.93 -2.28 15.54
N LYS A 605 -40.81 -1.53 14.87
CA LYS A 605 -41.52 -2.02 13.69
C LYS A 605 -40.54 -2.21 12.51
N ALA A 606 -40.49 -3.41 11.97
CA ALA A 606 -39.74 -3.71 10.77
C ALA A 606 -40.60 -3.44 9.51
N VAL A 607 -40.08 -2.64 8.58
CA VAL A 607 -40.73 -2.31 7.31
C VAL A 607 -39.89 -2.89 6.17
N PRO A 608 -40.47 -3.66 5.25
CA PRO A 608 -39.76 -4.17 4.08
C PRO A 608 -39.15 -3.05 3.24
N CYS A 609 -37.91 -3.26 2.78
CA CYS A 609 -37.20 -2.33 1.92
C CYS A 609 -36.28 -3.07 0.95
N THR A 610 -35.80 -2.36 -0.07
CA THR A 610 -34.73 -2.86 -0.93
C THR A 610 -33.42 -2.26 -0.48
N LEU A 611 -32.45 -3.10 -0.20
CA LEU A 611 -31.08 -2.70 0.16
C LEU A 611 -30.22 -2.62 -1.09
N ARG A 612 -29.46 -1.53 -1.23
CA ARG A 612 -28.54 -1.32 -2.35
C ARG A 612 -27.11 -1.29 -1.83
N PHE A 613 -26.32 -2.26 -2.27
CA PHE A 613 -24.90 -2.34 -1.94
C PHE A 613 -24.08 -1.88 -3.16
N ILE A 614 -23.06 -1.09 -2.89
CA ILE A 614 -22.12 -0.60 -3.90
C ILE A 614 -20.72 -1.20 -3.65
N PRO A 615 -19.86 -1.32 -4.66
CA PRO A 615 -18.48 -1.73 -4.44
C PRO A 615 -17.78 -0.84 -3.40
N PHE A 616 -17.11 -1.43 -2.42
CA PHE A 616 -16.41 -0.70 -1.36
C PHE A 616 -15.44 0.35 -1.92
N CYS A 617 -14.80 0.06 -3.04
CA CYS A 617 -13.92 1.01 -3.72
C CYS A 617 -14.65 2.25 -4.28
N ARG A 618 -15.97 2.25 -4.33
CA ARG A 618 -16.81 3.38 -4.78
C ARG A 618 -17.64 4.01 -3.66
N ARG A 619 -17.43 3.61 -2.40
CA ARG A 619 -18.24 4.06 -1.26
C ARG A 619 -18.23 5.57 -1.08
N LEU A 620 -19.34 6.11 -0.58
CA LEU A 620 -19.53 7.50 -0.16
C LEU A 620 -19.13 8.55 -1.22
N ASN A 621 -19.36 8.23 -2.50
CA ASN A 621 -19.19 9.18 -3.60
C ASN A 621 -20.46 10.03 -3.85
N GLY A 622 -21.61 9.62 -3.29
CA GLY A 622 -22.91 10.29 -3.41
C GLY A 622 -23.19 11.24 -2.24
N LYS A 623 -24.48 11.40 -1.96
CA LYS A 623 -25.00 12.22 -0.85
C LYS A 623 -25.08 11.46 0.47
N GLU A 624 -24.97 10.14 0.43
CA GLU A 624 -25.06 9.28 1.61
C GLU A 624 -23.99 9.65 2.63
N ASP A 625 -24.33 9.63 3.90
CA ASP A 625 -23.48 9.99 5.03
C ASP A 625 -23.21 8.82 5.99
N GLN A 626 -23.72 7.62 5.65
CA GLN A 626 -23.50 6.41 6.44
C GLN A 626 -23.29 5.22 5.50
N MET A 627 -22.38 4.33 5.89
CA MET A 627 -22.15 3.07 5.19
C MET A 627 -21.71 1.96 6.14
N ALA A 628 -21.99 0.68 5.77
CA ALA A 628 -21.45 -0.49 6.45
C ALA A 628 -21.11 -1.60 5.45
N VAL A 629 -19.99 -2.27 5.68
CA VAL A 629 -19.60 -3.50 4.96
C VAL A 629 -20.26 -4.72 5.59
N TRP A 630 -20.27 -4.78 6.92
CA TRP A 630 -20.90 -5.85 7.69
C TRP A 630 -22.32 -5.45 8.11
N VAL A 631 -23.31 -6.16 7.59
CA VAL A 631 -24.73 -5.84 7.75
C VAL A 631 -25.43 -6.93 8.53
N ARG A 632 -26.36 -6.55 9.40
CA ARG A 632 -27.20 -7.51 10.15
C ARG A 632 -27.98 -8.38 9.18
N THR A 633 -28.18 -9.63 9.55
CA THR A 633 -29.02 -10.58 8.82
C THR A 633 -30.16 -11.10 9.68
N THR A 634 -31.20 -11.60 9.05
CA THR A 634 -32.38 -12.20 9.70
C THR A 634 -32.13 -13.61 10.23
N ASP A 635 -30.96 -14.20 10.00
CA ASP A 635 -30.57 -15.56 10.45
C ASP A 635 -29.98 -15.55 11.84
#